data_916e918cca5fdd6793a14b4ea9f3cc17
#
_entry.id   916e918cca5fdd6793a14b4ea9f3cc17
#
_cell.length_a   1.000
_cell.length_b   1.000
_cell.length_c   1.000
_cell.angle_alpha   90.00
_cell.angle_beta   90.00
_cell.angle_gamma   90.00
#
_symmetry.space_group_name_H-M   'P 1'
#
loop_
_entity.id
_entity.type
_entity.pdbx_description
1 polymer ?
#
loop_
_entity_poly.entity_id
_entity_poly.type
_entity_poly.pdbx_seq_one_letter_code
_entity_poly.pdbx_strand_id
1 'polypeptide(L)'
;MSEEYKEVEQTESEAEPTESGSDKETENVADKEAEQTGAEMEAVKETDQTETQEIETKDQPEVAATAAAIPSDVFVDKSVYEQIDKRKKEKKIAAIISISVGGVILLCYLTLSIWFSFHFNKNTYIDGQNVSYHTVKSVKNTIDTYMREYSLSVNGREHASFVIRPEDIDMTIQAVSNEKSIKKKQNGFLWFLYLNDNRKDYKTSYEVTYDKEKLYQFLKNQDCMQEKNMDKPKDAYVVVEKSEAVIIPETEGSYLDTDKVQEVIETALEQVKATTDLDKEACYENAEITADSKEIADRKKALETYLAVQINYSIDRVTWTLDASTFGSWLYYDNGKWKFKKKSVQAYVRQLAETYDTVGTTRTFQTYTGRYVEETGNRYGSVSYTHLRAHETLMN
;
A
#
# COMPACT_ATOMS: atom_id res chain seq x y z
N MET A 1 58.09 -23.92 -2.47
CA MET A 1 57.85 -24.90 -1.43
C MET A 1 56.38 -24.76 -1.07
N SER A 2 55.42 -25.33 -1.78
CA SER A 2 55.05 -26.76 -1.95
C SER A 2 54.79 -27.41 -0.60
N GLU A 3 53.50 -27.64 -0.39
CA GLU A 3 52.87 -28.81 0.20
C GLU A 3 51.44 -28.39 0.59
N GLU A 4 50.35 -28.64 -0.12
CA GLU A 4 49.71 -29.91 -0.53
C GLU A 4 49.43 -30.84 0.65
N TYR A 5 48.13 -30.99 0.98
CA TYR A 5 47.49 -32.24 1.45
C TYR A 5 45.99 -31.98 1.56
N LYS A 6 45.23 -32.45 0.59
CA LYS A 6 44.49 -33.70 0.44
C LYS A 6 43.12 -33.74 1.10
N GLU A 7 42.16 -33.76 0.24
CA GLU A 7 40.85 -34.42 0.17
C GLU A 7 40.72 -35.70 1.02
N VAL A 8 39.62 -35.83 1.73
CA VAL A 8 39.01 -37.13 2.02
C VAL A 8 37.51 -37.03 1.76
N GLU A 9 37.13 -37.77 0.76
CA GLU A 9 35.80 -38.15 0.29
C GLU A 9 35.27 -39.36 1.10
N GLN A 10 33.92 -39.54 0.96
CA GLN A 10 33.13 -40.73 1.27
C GLN A 10 32.47 -40.78 2.66
N THR A 11 31.20 -41.10 2.81
CA THR A 11 30.34 -42.05 2.11
C THR A 11 28.86 -41.79 2.36
N GLU A 12 28.09 -42.12 1.37
CA GLU A 12 26.64 -42.32 1.33
C GLU A 12 26.10 -43.25 2.42
N SER A 13 24.87 -43.00 2.85
CA SER A 13 23.96 -44.09 3.25
C SER A 13 22.52 -43.67 2.96
N GLU A 14 22.00 -44.24 1.90
CA GLU A 14 20.57 -44.38 1.58
C GLU A 14 19.82 -45.11 2.69
N ALA A 15 18.59 -44.73 2.91
CA ALA A 15 17.47 -45.62 3.24
C ALA A 15 16.12 -44.88 3.15
N GLU A 16 15.41 -45.08 2.09
CA GLU A 16 13.95 -45.17 2.00
C GLU A 16 13.57 -46.67 2.01
N PRO A 17 12.28 -47.06 1.99
CA PRO A 17 11.02 -46.48 2.53
C PRO A 17 10.21 -47.51 3.36
N THR A 18 9.11 -47.09 3.98
CA THR A 18 7.97 -48.01 4.15
C THR A 18 6.65 -47.24 4.17
N GLU A 19 5.83 -47.63 3.20
CA GLU A 19 4.38 -47.46 3.14
C GLU A 19 3.67 -48.21 4.25
N SER A 20 2.50 -47.73 4.58
CA SER A 20 1.26 -48.44 4.93
C SER A 20 0.37 -47.44 5.70
N GLY A 21 -0.76 -47.07 5.28
CA GLY A 21 -1.88 -47.79 4.70
C GLY A 21 -3.10 -47.48 5.52
N SER A 22 -4.14 -47.22 4.79
CA SER A 22 -5.55 -47.50 5.03
C SER A 22 -6.33 -46.57 5.98
N ASP A 23 -7.22 -45.91 5.37
CA ASP A 23 -8.68 -46.15 5.32
C ASP A 23 -9.56 -45.40 6.35
N LYS A 24 -10.51 -44.85 5.72
CA LYS A 24 -11.96 -44.75 6.00
C LYS A 24 -12.49 -43.52 6.68
N GLU A 25 -13.26 -42.84 5.85
CA GLU A 25 -14.73 -42.74 5.93
C GLU A 25 -15.23 -42.19 7.26
N THR A 26 -15.96 -41.16 7.20
CA THR A 26 -17.41 -41.03 6.95
C THR A 26 -17.76 -39.54 6.97
N GLU A 27 -18.42 -39.08 5.94
CA GLU A 27 -19.87 -38.97 5.82
C GLU A 27 -20.53 -37.90 6.69
N ASN A 28 -21.12 -36.97 5.93
CA ASN A 28 -22.46 -36.41 6.13
C ASN A 28 -22.67 -35.48 7.33
N VAL A 29 -23.38 -34.42 7.18
CA VAL A 29 -24.74 -34.14 6.76
C VAL A 29 -24.82 -32.62 6.63
N ALA A 30 -25.19 -32.07 5.52
CA ALA A 30 -26.52 -31.61 5.15
C ALA A 30 -27.18 -30.81 6.30
N ASP A 31 -27.75 -29.78 6.14
CA ASP A 31 -28.85 -29.33 5.32
C ASP A 31 -29.37 -27.98 5.80
N LYS A 32 -29.94 -27.26 4.85
CA LYS A 32 -31.13 -26.42 4.99
C LYS A 32 -30.97 -25.08 5.72
N GLU A 33 -31.50 -24.04 5.32
CA GLU A 33 -32.62 -23.64 4.45
C GLU A 33 -32.45 -22.17 4.14
N ALA A 34 -32.74 -21.78 2.97
CA ALA A 34 -33.14 -20.44 2.67
C ALA A 34 -34.24 -20.43 1.64
N GLU A 35 -35.40 -20.21 2.06
CA GLU A 35 -36.53 -19.73 1.30
C GLU A 35 -36.23 -18.32 0.78
N GLN A 36 -36.32 -18.09 -0.52
CA GLN A 36 -37.51 -17.68 -1.28
C GLN A 36 -38.13 -16.37 -0.85
N THR A 37 -37.95 -15.40 -1.67
CA THR A 37 -39.07 -14.58 -2.15
C THR A 37 -38.78 -14.13 -3.59
N GLY A 38 -39.36 -14.87 -4.51
CA GLY A 38 -39.59 -14.43 -5.85
C GLY A 38 -40.78 -13.49 -5.83
N ALA A 39 -40.68 -12.41 -6.52
CA ALA A 39 -41.82 -11.61 -6.97
C ALA A 39 -41.73 -11.55 -8.48
N GLU A 40 -42.57 -12.37 -9.06
CA GLU A 40 -43.05 -12.21 -10.43
C GLU A 40 -43.64 -10.80 -10.60
N MET A 41 -43.25 -10.14 -11.63
CA MET A 41 -44.05 -9.09 -12.21
C MET A 41 -44.33 -9.44 -13.68
N GLU A 42 -45.54 -9.89 -13.87
CA GLU A 42 -46.19 -10.11 -15.13
C GLU A 42 -46.13 -8.89 -16.06
N ALA A 43 -45.90 -9.20 -17.31
CA ALA A 43 -46.07 -8.29 -18.41
C ALA A 43 -47.56 -8.01 -18.64
N VAL A 44 -48.00 -6.81 -18.41
CA VAL A 44 -49.28 -6.32 -18.89
C VAL A 44 -49.04 -5.65 -20.24
N LYS A 45 -49.48 -6.31 -21.29
CA LYS A 45 -49.79 -5.74 -22.57
C LYS A 45 -51.06 -4.89 -22.42
N GLU A 46 -50.96 -3.62 -22.54
CA GLU A 46 -52.10 -2.75 -22.72
C GLU A 46 -52.24 -2.37 -24.19
N THR A 47 -53.32 -2.88 -24.71
CA THR A 47 -53.84 -2.65 -26.05
C THR A 47 -54.52 -1.29 -26.08
N ASP A 48 -54.14 -0.50 -27.05
CA ASP A 48 -54.79 0.73 -27.48
C ASP A 48 -56.24 0.44 -27.90
N GLN A 49 -57.20 1.04 -27.19
CA GLN A 49 -58.59 1.18 -27.66
C GLN A 49 -59.04 2.62 -27.45
N THR A 50 -59.01 3.29 -28.55
CA THR A 50 -59.70 4.57 -28.78
C THR A 50 -61.20 4.34 -28.63
N GLU A 51 -61.78 4.81 -27.58
CA GLU A 51 -63.23 4.86 -27.40
C GLU A 51 -63.74 6.28 -27.68
N THR A 52 -64.31 6.40 -28.87
CA THR A 52 -65.11 7.55 -29.30
C THR A 52 -66.43 7.47 -28.56
N GLN A 53 -66.72 8.33 -27.62
CA GLN A 53 -68.06 8.48 -27.07
C GLN A 53 -68.88 9.45 -27.94
N GLU A 54 -69.78 8.92 -28.68
CA GLU A 54 -70.92 9.57 -29.23
C GLU A 54 -71.89 9.98 -28.11
N ILE A 55 -72.16 11.25 -28.01
CA ILE A 55 -73.23 11.77 -27.14
C ILE A 55 -74.47 11.84 -27.97
N GLU A 56 -75.37 10.92 -27.70
CA GLU A 56 -76.75 10.92 -28.21
C GLU A 56 -77.51 12.16 -27.73
N THR A 57 -78.01 12.90 -28.72
CA THR A 57 -79.02 13.95 -28.50
C THR A 57 -80.37 13.28 -28.35
N LYS A 58 -80.99 13.49 -27.20
CA LYS A 58 -82.44 13.30 -27.02
C LYS A 58 -83.05 14.51 -26.33
N ASP A 59 -84.13 14.90 -26.91
CA ASP A 59 -85.25 15.72 -26.48
C ASP A 59 -85.19 17.22 -26.71
N GLN A 60 -85.75 17.55 -27.84
CA GLN A 60 -86.47 18.83 -28.00
C GLN A 60 -87.78 18.80 -27.21
N PRO A 61 -88.14 19.92 -26.64
CA PRO A 61 -89.55 20.34 -26.75
C PRO A 61 -89.63 21.58 -27.60
N GLU A 62 -90.48 21.42 -28.58
CA GLU A 62 -91.09 22.43 -29.42
C GLU A 62 -91.71 23.52 -28.52
N VAL A 63 -91.23 24.76 -28.61
CA VAL A 63 -91.98 25.93 -28.12
C VAL A 63 -92.09 26.95 -29.25
N ALA A 64 -93.36 27.19 -29.56
CA ALA A 64 -93.92 28.05 -30.59
C ALA A 64 -93.22 29.41 -30.71
N ALA A 65 -93.12 29.78 -31.97
CA ALA A 65 -92.79 31.12 -32.44
C ALA A 65 -93.62 32.23 -31.78
N THR A 66 -93.01 33.13 -31.08
CA THR A 66 -93.51 34.48 -30.94
C THR A 66 -92.44 35.44 -31.46
N ALA A 67 -92.68 35.92 -32.66
CA ALA A 67 -91.90 36.99 -33.25
C ALA A 67 -92.12 38.27 -32.43
N ALA A 68 -91.21 38.53 -31.50
CA ALA A 68 -91.08 39.83 -30.91
C ALA A 68 -90.04 40.60 -31.72
N ALA A 69 -90.51 41.67 -32.34
CA ALA A 69 -89.68 42.62 -33.06
C ALA A 69 -88.52 43.11 -32.23
N ILE A 70 -87.31 42.87 -32.73
CA ILE A 70 -86.05 43.44 -32.18
C ILE A 70 -86.11 44.94 -32.55
N PRO A 71 -85.98 45.82 -31.57
CA PRO A 71 -85.83 47.24 -31.88
C PRO A 71 -84.53 47.48 -32.61
N SER A 72 -84.63 48.07 -33.79
CA SER A 72 -83.54 48.42 -34.68
C SER A 72 -82.62 49.56 -34.22
N ASP A 73 -82.33 49.68 -32.95
CA ASP A 73 -81.44 50.75 -32.45
C ASP A 73 -80.58 50.28 -31.30
N VAL A 74 -79.81 49.17 -31.55
CA VAL A 74 -78.63 49.01 -30.76
C VAL A 74 -77.48 49.61 -31.56
N PHE A 75 -77.19 50.86 -31.29
CA PHE A 75 -76.03 51.53 -31.77
C PHE A 75 -74.83 50.91 -31.01
N VAL A 76 -74.29 49.83 -31.57
CA VAL A 76 -73.05 49.28 -31.11
C VAL A 76 -71.98 50.27 -31.46
N ASP A 77 -71.43 50.91 -30.43
CA ASP A 77 -70.41 51.95 -30.55
C ASP A 77 -69.30 51.45 -31.44
N LYS A 78 -68.98 52.13 -32.51
CA LYS A 78 -67.90 51.78 -33.48
C LYS A 78 -66.55 51.64 -32.76
N SER A 79 -66.41 52.30 -31.60
CA SER A 79 -65.22 52.20 -30.76
C SER A 79 -64.98 50.79 -30.17
N VAL A 80 -66.09 50.04 -29.91
CA VAL A 80 -66.02 48.66 -29.38
C VAL A 80 -65.55 47.68 -30.49
N TYR A 81 -65.97 47.85 -31.70
CA TYR A 81 -65.47 47.06 -32.82
C TYR A 81 -64.04 47.33 -33.15
N GLU A 82 -63.60 48.60 -33.08
CA GLU A 82 -62.20 48.96 -33.27
C GLU A 82 -61.32 48.40 -32.14
N GLN A 83 -61.77 48.41 -30.89
CA GLN A 83 -61.05 47.79 -29.78
C GLN A 83 -60.98 46.26 -29.89
N ILE A 84 -62.04 45.60 -30.32
CA ILE A 84 -62.04 44.13 -30.53
C ILE A 84 -61.09 43.77 -31.68
N ASP A 85 -61.09 44.55 -32.76
CA ASP A 85 -60.21 44.29 -33.90
C ASP A 85 -58.74 44.58 -33.56
N LYS A 86 -58.48 45.62 -32.77
CA LYS A 86 -57.14 45.93 -32.25
C LYS A 86 -56.63 44.82 -31.35
N ARG A 87 -57.44 44.32 -30.41
CA ARG A 87 -57.07 43.17 -29.54
C ARG A 87 -56.86 41.89 -30.32
N LYS A 88 -57.66 41.64 -31.40
CA LYS A 88 -57.46 40.48 -32.31
C LYS A 88 -56.15 40.59 -33.08
N LYS A 89 -55.76 41.78 -33.54
CA LYS A 89 -54.47 42.03 -34.21
C LYS A 89 -53.32 41.89 -33.26
N GLU A 90 -53.43 42.45 -32.06
CA GLU A 90 -52.40 42.32 -30.99
C GLU A 90 -52.19 40.84 -30.59
N LYS A 91 -53.27 40.05 -30.43
CA LYS A 91 -53.19 38.62 -30.16
C LYS A 91 -52.53 37.85 -31.30
N LYS A 92 -52.85 38.20 -32.58
CA LYS A 92 -52.20 37.56 -33.73
C LYS A 92 -50.72 37.91 -33.82
N ILE A 93 -50.33 39.16 -33.56
CA ILE A 93 -48.92 39.58 -33.51
C ILE A 93 -48.19 38.89 -32.36
N ALA A 94 -48.79 38.87 -31.18
CA ALA A 94 -48.20 38.13 -30.02
C ALA A 94 -48.03 36.64 -30.31
N ALA A 95 -49.01 36.01 -30.95
CA ALA A 95 -48.89 34.59 -31.36
C ALA A 95 -47.78 34.39 -32.39
N ILE A 96 -47.64 35.26 -33.39
CA ILE A 96 -46.56 35.18 -34.39
C ILE A 96 -45.19 35.33 -33.73
N ILE A 97 -45.06 36.33 -32.80
CA ILE A 97 -43.83 36.52 -32.05
C ILE A 97 -43.50 35.30 -31.19
N SER A 98 -44.51 34.76 -30.48
CA SER A 98 -44.30 33.56 -29.63
C SER A 98 -43.86 32.33 -30.46
N ILE A 99 -44.50 32.11 -31.64
CA ILE A 99 -44.13 31.04 -32.55
C ILE A 99 -42.70 31.25 -33.11
N SER A 100 -42.33 32.47 -33.46
CA SER A 100 -41.02 32.81 -33.96
C SER A 100 -39.94 32.58 -32.88
N VAL A 101 -40.17 33.07 -31.64
CA VAL A 101 -39.27 32.85 -30.52
C VAL A 101 -39.15 31.35 -30.20
N GLY A 102 -40.28 30.63 -30.13
CA GLY A 102 -40.30 29.18 -29.95
C GLY A 102 -39.51 28.41 -31.04
N GLY A 103 -39.69 28.87 -32.30
CA GLY A 103 -38.95 28.30 -33.44
C GLY A 103 -37.42 28.52 -33.31
N VAL A 104 -37.00 29.72 -32.90
CA VAL A 104 -35.54 29.98 -32.66
C VAL A 104 -35.01 29.13 -31.52
N ILE A 105 -35.75 29.04 -30.43
CA ILE A 105 -35.32 28.19 -29.26
C ILE A 105 -35.22 26.71 -29.71
N LEU A 106 -36.19 26.21 -30.46
CA LEU A 106 -36.16 24.83 -30.98
C LEU A 106 -34.93 24.62 -31.89
N LEU A 107 -34.65 25.58 -32.77
CA LEU A 107 -33.53 25.51 -33.69
C LEU A 107 -32.18 25.52 -32.93
N CYS A 108 -32.04 26.38 -31.93
CA CYS A 108 -30.87 26.37 -31.04
C CYS A 108 -30.74 25.03 -30.28
N TYR A 109 -31.85 24.50 -29.77
CA TYR A 109 -31.84 23.20 -29.12
C TYR A 109 -31.37 22.07 -30.04
N LEU A 110 -31.91 22.01 -31.24
CA LEU A 110 -31.55 20.99 -32.24
C LEU A 110 -30.06 21.11 -32.65
N THR A 111 -29.58 22.32 -32.90
CA THR A 111 -28.17 22.53 -33.26
C THR A 111 -27.24 22.09 -32.15
N LEU A 112 -27.53 22.44 -30.88
CA LEU A 112 -26.76 21.96 -29.74
C LEU A 112 -26.88 20.45 -29.55
N SER A 113 -28.04 19.87 -29.73
CA SER A 113 -28.24 18.43 -29.62
C SER A 113 -27.40 17.65 -30.66
N ILE A 114 -27.35 18.16 -31.89
CA ILE A 114 -26.51 17.60 -32.97
C ILE A 114 -25.02 17.76 -32.57
N TRP A 115 -24.62 18.93 -32.09
CA TRP A 115 -23.24 19.18 -31.69
C TRP A 115 -22.82 18.24 -30.55
N PHE A 116 -23.63 18.10 -29.48
CA PHE A 116 -23.38 17.18 -28.37
C PHE A 116 -23.49 15.70 -28.78
N SER A 117 -24.08 15.36 -29.91
CA SER A 117 -24.05 13.97 -30.42
C SER A 117 -22.66 13.56 -30.86
N PHE A 118 -21.78 14.50 -31.24
CA PHE A 118 -20.41 14.24 -31.67
C PHE A 118 -19.38 14.60 -30.62
N HIS A 119 -19.72 15.37 -29.57
CA HIS A 119 -18.82 15.83 -28.53
C HIS A 119 -19.19 15.21 -27.18
N PHE A 120 -18.19 14.92 -26.35
CA PHE A 120 -18.41 14.47 -24.98
C PHE A 120 -19.13 15.56 -24.15
N ASN A 121 -19.97 15.11 -23.24
CA ASN A 121 -20.69 16.01 -22.35
C ASN A 121 -19.75 16.65 -21.32
N LYS A 122 -20.22 17.73 -20.66
CA LYS A 122 -19.51 18.40 -19.57
C LYS A 122 -19.12 17.40 -18.48
N ASN A 123 -18.01 17.65 -17.80
CA ASN A 123 -17.48 16.85 -16.67
C ASN A 123 -17.20 15.38 -17.03
N THR A 124 -16.90 15.07 -18.29
CA THR A 124 -16.46 13.74 -18.73
C THR A 124 -14.95 13.66 -18.63
N TYR A 125 -14.46 12.63 -17.94
CA TYR A 125 -13.03 12.32 -17.77
C TYR A 125 -12.78 10.90 -18.26
N ILE A 126 -11.66 10.70 -18.94
CA ILE A 126 -11.18 9.38 -19.36
C ILE A 126 -9.75 9.26 -18.88
N ASP A 127 -9.44 8.24 -18.07
CA ASP A 127 -8.14 8.02 -17.42
C ASP A 127 -7.62 9.28 -16.71
N GLY A 128 -8.51 9.98 -16.03
CA GLY A 128 -8.22 11.22 -15.32
C GLY A 128 -8.10 12.49 -16.19
N GLN A 129 -8.07 12.35 -17.52
CA GLN A 129 -7.99 13.47 -18.45
C GLN A 129 -9.39 14.05 -18.74
N ASN A 130 -9.50 15.38 -18.69
CA ASN A 130 -10.75 16.05 -19.03
C ASN A 130 -10.98 16.04 -20.54
N VAL A 131 -11.98 15.29 -20.98
CA VAL A 131 -12.36 15.16 -22.39
C VAL A 131 -13.69 15.89 -22.71
N SER A 132 -14.19 16.71 -21.80
CA SER A 132 -15.42 17.50 -21.98
C SER A 132 -15.34 18.33 -23.27
N TYR A 133 -16.40 18.28 -24.05
CA TYR A 133 -16.51 19.03 -25.31
C TYR A 133 -15.55 18.59 -26.44
N HIS A 134 -14.75 17.56 -26.24
CA HIS A 134 -13.89 16.99 -27.29
C HIS A 134 -14.65 15.97 -28.14
N THR A 135 -14.22 15.79 -29.39
CA THR A 135 -14.74 14.73 -30.24
C THR A 135 -14.05 13.39 -29.93
N VAL A 136 -14.72 12.28 -30.25
CA VAL A 136 -14.13 10.93 -30.11
C VAL A 136 -12.78 10.82 -30.82
N LYS A 137 -12.64 11.44 -32.02
CA LYS A 137 -11.39 11.42 -32.77
C LYS A 137 -10.27 12.19 -32.05
N SER A 138 -10.60 13.35 -31.49
CA SER A 138 -9.63 14.14 -30.73
C SER A 138 -9.16 13.38 -29.50
N VAL A 139 -10.07 12.80 -28.74
CA VAL A 139 -9.74 12.00 -27.54
C VAL A 139 -8.86 10.81 -27.89
N LYS A 140 -9.21 10.08 -28.96
CA LYS A 140 -8.37 8.98 -29.43
C LYS A 140 -6.95 9.43 -29.75
N ASN A 141 -6.78 10.52 -30.50
CA ASN A 141 -5.45 11.03 -30.83
C ASN A 141 -4.66 11.44 -29.57
N THR A 142 -5.31 12.02 -28.57
CA THR A 142 -4.67 12.36 -27.29
C THR A 142 -4.20 11.11 -26.56
N ILE A 143 -5.03 10.07 -26.50
CA ILE A 143 -4.68 8.78 -25.88
C ILE A 143 -3.50 8.14 -26.65
N ASP A 144 -3.57 8.09 -27.98
CA ASP A 144 -2.51 7.52 -28.81
C ASP A 144 -1.17 8.27 -28.63
N THR A 145 -1.21 9.60 -28.43
CA THR A 145 -0.02 10.40 -28.15
C THR A 145 0.54 10.09 -26.77
N TYR A 146 -0.33 10.05 -25.76
CA TYR A 146 0.06 9.68 -24.39
C TYR A 146 0.72 8.30 -24.32
N MET A 147 0.19 7.33 -25.08
CA MET A 147 0.76 5.99 -25.13
C MET A 147 2.13 5.93 -25.80
N ARG A 148 2.41 6.81 -26.77
CA ARG A 148 3.74 6.91 -27.41
C ARG A 148 4.78 7.53 -26.46
N GLU A 149 4.36 8.42 -25.60
CA GLU A 149 5.22 9.11 -24.63
C GLU A 149 5.23 8.40 -23.27
N TYR A 150 4.57 7.24 -23.17
CA TYR A 150 4.51 6.48 -21.94
C TYR A 150 5.91 6.12 -21.41
N SER A 151 6.06 6.20 -20.13
CA SER A 151 7.21 5.65 -19.40
C SER A 151 6.78 5.29 -17.98
N LEU A 152 7.33 4.19 -17.46
CA LEU A 152 7.15 3.79 -16.09
C LEU A 152 8.33 4.30 -15.26
N SER A 153 8.08 5.21 -14.34
CA SER A 153 9.07 5.62 -13.34
C SER A 153 9.00 4.69 -12.13
N VAL A 154 10.10 4.00 -11.89
CA VAL A 154 10.27 3.12 -10.73
C VAL A 154 11.05 3.88 -9.67
N ASN A 155 10.51 3.96 -8.46
CA ASN A 155 11.13 4.60 -7.32
C ASN A 155 11.39 3.57 -6.23
N GLY A 156 12.50 3.72 -5.53
CA GLY A 156 12.86 2.86 -4.41
C GLY A 156 13.64 3.63 -3.35
N ARG A 157 14.17 2.91 -2.36
CA ARG A 157 14.96 3.48 -1.28
C ARG A 157 16.26 4.09 -1.82
N GLU A 158 16.75 5.11 -1.16
CA GLU A 158 18.00 5.80 -1.47
C GLU A 158 18.04 6.30 -2.93
N HIS A 159 18.86 5.68 -3.78
CA HIS A 159 19.06 6.05 -5.18
C HIS A 159 18.49 5.01 -6.15
N ALA A 160 17.66 4.07 -5.66
CA ALA A 160 17.04 3.04 -6.49
C ALA A 160 15.89 3.62 -7.30
N SER A 161 16.21 4.46 -8.29
CA SER A 161 15.23 5.01 -9.22
C SER A 161 15.69 4.84 -10.67
N PHE A 162 14.79 4.37 -11.52
CA PHE A 162 15.02 4.21 -12.94
C PHE A 162 13.71 4.37 -13.73
N VAL A 163 13.83 4.52 -15.03
CA VAL A 163 12.68 4.71 -15.92
C VAL A 163 12.71 3.63 -17.00
N ILE A 164 11.59 2.96 -17.19
CA ILE A 164 11.40 1.99 -18.27
C ILE A 164 10.60 2.67 -19.38
N ARG A 165 11.13 2.67 -20.59
CA ARG A 165 10.45 3.17 -21.78
C ARG A 165 10.03 2.02 -22.68
N PRO A 166 8.99 2.19 -23.50
CA PRO A 166 8.57 1.17 -24.45
C PRO A 166 9.70 0.63 -25.33
N GLU A 167 10.61 1.49 -25.74
CA GLU A 167 11.78 1.15 -26.57
C GLU A 167 12.79 0.23 -25.88
N ASP A 168 12.86 0.28 -24.54
CA ASP A 168 13.83 -0.53 -23.77
C ASP A 168 13.44 -2.02 -23.75
N ILE A 169 12.14 -2.31 -23.90
CA ILE A 169 11.58 -3.67 -23.74
C ILE A 169 10.69 -4.08 -24.92
N ASP A 170 10.79 -3.42 -26.08
CA ASP A 170 9.91 -3.61 -27.24
C ASP A 170 8.41 -3.60 -26.87
N MET A 171 8.02 -2.68 -26.00
CA MET A 171 6.65 -2.58 -25.51
C MET A 171 5.74 -1.92 -26.54
N THR A 172 4.57 -2.52 -26.72
CA THR A 172 3.48 -1.95 -27.52
C THR A 172 2.23 -1.83 -26.68
N ILE A 173 1.66 -0.64 -26.63
CA ILE A 173 0.43 -0.34 -25.90
C ILE A 173 -0.65 0.00 -26.90
N GLN A 174 -1.74 -0.77 -26.91
CA GLN A 174 -2.89 -0.51 -27.75
C GLN A 174 -4.11 -0.20 -26.86
N ALA A 175 -4.69 0.98 -27.03
CA ALA A 175 -5.95 1.29 -26.36
C ALA A 175 -7.05 0.44 -26.99
N VAL A 176 -7.70 -0.41 -26.20
CA VAL A 176 -8.95 -1.06 -26.58
C VAL A 176 -10.01 0.03 -26.60
N SER A 177 -10.31 0.55 -27.82
CA SER A 177 -11.06 1.79 -28.03
C SER A 177 -12.44 1.73 -27.39
N ASN A 178 -12.56 2.30 -26.20
CA ASN A 178 -13.82 2.45 -25.45
C ASN A 178 -14.46 3.83 -25.65
N GLU A 179 -13.79 4.78 -26.31
CA GLU A 179 -14.24 6.17 -26.43
C GLU A 179 -15.59 6.25 -27.17
N LYS A 180 -15.73 5.45 -28.24
CA LYS A 180 -17.00 5.33 -28.98
C LYS A 180 -18.11 4.75 -28.10
N SER A 181 -17.77 3.73 -27.30
CA SER A 181 -18.71 3.09 -26.37
C SER A 181 -19.13 4.05 -25.26
N ILE A 182 -18.15 4.77 -24.68
CA ILE A 182 -18.39 5.80 -23.65
C ILE A 182 -19.27 6.90 -24.24
N LYS A 183 -18.96 7.39 -25.43
CA LYS A 183 -19.76 8.41 -26.10
C LYS A 183 -21.19 7.93 -26.43
N LYS A 184 -21.34 6.67 -26.83
CA LYS A 184 -22.65 6.07 -27.12
C LYS A 184 -23.58 6.03 -25.90
N LYS A 185 -23.02 5.94 -24.70
CA LYS A 185 -23.78 6.03 -23.43
C LYS A 185 -24.28 7.43 -23.13
N GLN A 186 -23.74 8.46 -23.80
CA GLN A 186 -24.12 9.86 -23.64
C GLN A 186 -25.10 10.28 -24.75
N ASN A 187 -26.36 10.53 -24.37
CA ASN A 187 -27.37 10.98 -25.32
C ASN A 187 -27.22 12.49 -25.60
N GLY A 188 -26.84 12.85 -26.81
CA GLY A 188 -26.67 14.24 -27.22
C GLY A 188 -27.95 15.08 -27.14
N PHE A 189 -29.12 14.47 -27.27
CA PHE A 189 -30.43 15.18 -27.15
C PHE A 189 -30.71 15.55 -25.68
N LEU A 190 -30.14 14.87 -24.72
CA LEU A 190 -30.32 15.15 -23.30
C LEU A 190 -29.16 15.98 -22.72
N TRP A 191 -28.42 16.69 -23.58
CA TRP A 191 -27.21 17.44 -23.17
C TRP A 191 -27.44 18.40 -21.99
N PHE A 192 -28.65 19.00 -21.91
CA PHE A 192 -28.99 19.95 -20.83
C PHE A 192 -29.06 19.30 -19.45
N LEU A 193 -29.34 17.98 -19.35
CA LEU A 193 -29.33 17.24 -18.09
C LEU A 193 -27.90 17.09 -17.54
N TYR A 194 -26.90 17.07 -18.42
CA TYR A 194 -25.50 16.93 -18.05
C TYR A 194 -24.80 18.23 -17.67
N LEU A 195 -25.46 19.38 -17.83
CA LEU A 195 -24.89 20.68 -17.48
C LEU A 195 -24.63 20.84 -15.97
N ASN A 196 -25.45 20.19 -15.16
CA ASN A 196 -25.36 20.22 -13.71
C ASN A 196 -24.92 18.88 -13.12
N ASP A 197 -24.40 17.98 -13.94
CA ASP A 197 -23.98 16.65 -13.53
C ASP A 197 -22.60 16.68 -12.87
N ASN A 198 -22.36 15.74 -11.95
CA ASN A 198 -21.07 15.56 -11.29
C ASN A 198 -20.04 15.01 -12.29
N ARG A 199 -18.77 15.08 -11.90
CA ARG A 199 -17.65 14.49 -12.60
C ARG A 199 -17.91 13.00 -12.87
N LYS A 200 -17.75 12.56 -14.10
CA LYS A 200 -17.86 11.17 -14.55
C LYS A 200 -16.51 10.70 -15.05
N ASP A 201 -15.91 9.79 -14.31
CA ASP A 201 -14.64 9.19 -14.66
C ASP A 201 -14.87 7.83 -15.34
N TYR A 202 -14.28 7.68 -16.51
CA TYR A 202 -14.25 6.45 -17.28
C TYR A 202 -12.80 5.96 -17.37
N LYS A 203 -12.62 4.64 -17.41
CA LYS A 203 -11.32 4.03 -17.64
C LYS A 203 -11.25 3.38 -19.02
N THR A 204 -10.13 3.52 -19.67
CA THR A 204 -9.82 2.80 -20.90
C THR A 204 -9.15 1.48 -20.56
N SER A 205 -9.46 0.43 -21.31
CA SER A 205 -8.70 -0.82 -21.23
C SER A 205 -7.56 -0.75 -22.23
N TYR A 206 -6.38 -1.21 -21.81
CA TYR A 206 -5.19 -1.27 -22.64
C TYR A 206 -4.82 -2.74 -22.86
N GLU A 207 -4.39 -3.06 -24.07
CA GLU A 207 -3.71 -4.30 -24.37
C GLU A 207 -2.22 -4.00 -24.47
N VAL A 208 -1.45 -4.60 -23.59
CA VAL A 208 -0.02 -4.37 -23.44
C VAL A 208 0.73 -5.63 -23.84
N THR A 209 1.70 -5.48 -24.73
CA THR A 209 2.62 -6.56 -25.08
C THR A 209 4.05 -6.03 -24.99
N TYR A 210 4.96 -6.82 -24.47
CA TYR A 210 6.38 -6.49 -24.34
C TYR A 210 7.23 -7.75 -24.36
N ASP A 211 8.51 -7.61 -24.61
CA ASP A 211 9.48 -8.70 -24.56
C ASP A 211 9.94 -8.92 -23.12
N LYS A 212 9.52 -10.05 -22.54
CA LYS A 212 9.85 -10.41 -21.14
C LYS A 212 11.36 -10.63 -20.92
N GLU A 213 12.06 -11.16 -21.91
CA GLU A 213 13.50 -11.37 -21.81
C GLU A 213 14.24 -10.02 -21.79
N LYS A 214 13.82 -9.07 -22.63
CA LYS A 214 14.38 -7.72 -22.61
C LYS A 214 14.10 -7.01 -21.30
N LEU A 215 12.90 -7.14 -20.75
CA LEU A 215 12.57 -6.61 -19.44
C LEU A 215 13.50 -7.19 -18.36
N TYR A 216 13.66 -8.50 -18.32
CA TYR A 216 14.56 -9.16 -17.39
C TYR A 216 16.00 -8.63 -17.52
N GLN A 217 16.53 -8.55 -18.72
CA GLN A 217 17.88 -8.03 -18.97
C GLN A 217 18.00 -6.54 -18.61
N PHE A 218 16.98 -5.75 -18.89
CA PHE A 218 16.94 -4.34 -18.52
C PHE A 218 17.01 -4.18 -16.99
N LEU A 219 16.19 -4.93 -16.25
CA LEU A 219 16.17 -4.90 -14.79
C LEU A 219 17.51 -5.34 -14.20
N LYS A 220 18.05 -6.46 -14.67
CA LYS A 220 19.33 -6.99 -14.21
C LYS A 220 20.49 -6.02 -14.38
N ASN A 221 20.42 -5.13 -15.37
CA ASN A 221 21.44 -4.13 -15.63
C ASN A 221 21.30 -2.86 -14.76
N GLN A 222 20.21 -2.73 -13.99
CA GLN A 222 20.07 -1.60 -13.07
C GLN A 222 21.02 -1.75 -11.89
N ASP A 223 21.66 -0.67 -11.48
CA ASP A 223 22.63 -0.69 -10.38
C ASP A 223 22.02 -1.17 -9.07
N CYS A 224 20.77 -0.79 -8.79
CA CYS A 224 20.05 -1.21 -7.60
C CYS A 224 19.65 -2.70 -7.60
N MET A 225 19.68 -3.37 -8.76
CA MET A 225 19.35 -4.80 -8.89
C MET A 225 20.61 -5.67 -8.80
N GLN A 226 21.78 -5.10 -8.62
CA GLN A 226 23.02 -5.85 -8.48
C GLN A 226 23.32 -6.12 -7.00
N GLU A 227 23.41 -7.38 -6.60
CA GLU A 227 23.64 -7.81 -5.22
C GLU A 227 24.80 -7.10 -4.52
N LYS A 228 25.87 -6.79 -5.28
CA LYS A 228 27.03 -6.04 -4.76
C LYS A 228 26.73 -4.62 -4.28
N ASN A 229 25.62 -4.03 -4.76
CA ASN A 229 25.19 -2.67 -4.43
C ASN A 229 24.01 -2.67 -3.44
N MET A 230 23.62 -3.84 -2.94
CA MET A 230 22.52 -4.00 -1.99
C MET A 230 23.07 -4.20 -0.58
N ASP A 231 22.58 -3.44 0.36
CA ASP A 231 22.86 -3.61 1.79
C ASP A 231 21.74 -4.42 2.44
N LYS A 232 22.12 -5.53 3.11
CA LYS A 232 21.16 -6.32 3.87
C LYS A 232 20.66 -5.56 5.08
N PRO A 233 19.39 -5.71 5.44
CA PRO A 233 18.86 -5.13 6.66
C PRO A 233 19.62 -5.73 7.87
N LYS A 234 19.70 -4.97 8.94
CA LYS A 234 20.28 -5.43 10.20
C LYS A 234 19.25 -5.26 11.30
N ASP A 235 19.09 -6.29 12.09
CA ASP A 235 18.20 -6.28 13.22
C ASP A 235 18.61 -5.29 14.29
N ALA A 236 17.64 -4.79 15.03
CA ALA A 236 17.90 -4.07 16.26
C ALA A 236 18.59 -4.97 17.28
N TYR A 237 19.50 -4.41 18.06
CA TYR A 237 20.22 -5.14 19.09
C TYR A 237 20.47 -4.27 20.33
N VAL A 238 20.80 -4.90 21.44
CA VAL A 238 21.06 -4.23 22.71
C VAL A 238 22.54 -4.29 23.02
N VAL A 239 23.11 -3.17 23.42
CA VAL A 239 24.52 -3.04 23.84
C VAL A 239 24.62 -2.40 25.21
N VAL A 240 25.79 -2.52 25.81
CA VAL A 240 26.14 -1.78 27.03
C VAL A 240 26.96 -0.55 26.64
N GLU A 241 26.41 0.62 26.90
CA GLU A 241 27.12 1.90 26.77
C GLU A 241 27.09 2.64 28.09
N LYS A 242 28.26 3.08 28.58
CA LYS A 242 28.41 3.81 29.85
C LYS A 242 27.66 3.16 31.01
N SER A 243 27.74 1.82 31.09
CA SER A 243 27.08 0.99 32.11
C SER A 243 25.56 0.93 32.04
N GLU A 244 24.97 1.37 30.95
CA GLU A 244 23.52 1.33 30.68
C GLU A 244 23.22 0.42 29.49
N ALA A 245 22.01 -0.15 29.47
CA ALA A 245 21.52 -0.93 28.36
C ALA A 245 20.92 0.01 27.30
N VAL A 246 21.52 0.08 26.12
CA VAL A 246 21.10 0.92 25.00
C VAL A 246 20.63 0.04 23.85
N ILE A 247 19.48 0.39 23.25
CA ILE A 247 18.99 -0.24 22.02
C ILE A 247 19.63 0.49 20.84
N ILE A 248 20.30 -0.25 19.98
CA ILE A 248 20.71 0.21 18.67
C ILE A 248 19.58 -0.21 17.70
N PRO A 249 18.92 0.75 17.03
CA PRO A 249 17.82 0.44 16.13
C PRO A 249 18.29 -0.37 14.93
N GLU A 250 17.34 -1.02 14.30
CA GLU A 250 17.52 -1.70 13.03
C GLU A 250 17.93 -0.73 11.91
N THR A 251 18.54 -1.29 10.88
CA THR A 251 18.75 -0.59 9.62
C THR A 251 17.96 -1.29 8.53
N GLU A 252 17.15 -0.53 7.81
CA GLU A 252 16.25 -1.08 6.80
C GLU A 252 16.99 -1.72 5.62
N GLY A 253 18.17 -1.25 5.29
CA GLY A 253 18.92 -1.74 4.14
C GLY A 253 18.28 -1.42 2.80
N SER A 254 18.93 -1.88 1.73
CA SER A 254 18.50 -1.69 0.34
C SER A 254 18.41 -3.01 -0.44
N TYR A 255 18.35 -4.14 0.27
CA TYR A 255 18.32 -5.47 -0.35
C TYR A 255 16.94 -5.74 -0.97
N LEU A 256 16.90 -5.85 -2.31
CA LEU A 256 15.69 -6.09 -3.10
C LEU A 256 15.47 -7.60 -3.33
N ASP A 257 14.23 -8.02 -3.18
CA ASP A 257 13.74 -9.28 -3.74
C ASP A 257 13.52 -9.09 -5.25
N THR A 258 14.48 -9.56 -6.05
CA THR A 258 14.51 -9.35 -7.49
C THR A 258 13.32 -9.96 -8.22
N ASP A 259 12.82 -11.11 -7.74
CA ASP A 259 11.67 -11.80 -8.33
C ASP A 259 10.41 -10.99 -8.08
N LYS A 260 10.24 -10.47 -6.88
CA LYS A 260 9.12 -9.62 -6.52
C LYS A 260 9.15 -8.28 -7.25
N VAL A 261 10.32 -7.69 -7.41
CA VAL A 261 10.48 -6.47 -8.22
C VAL A 261 10.02 -6.71 -9.65
N GLN A 262 10.39 -7.83 -10.25
CA GLN A 262 9.94 -8.17 -11.60
C GLN A 262 8.41 -8.30 -11.66
N GLU A 263 7.78 -9.02 -10.73
CA GLU A 263 6.32 -9.19 -10.67
C GLU A 263 5.59 -7.85 -10.52
N VAL A 264 6.08 -6.98 -9.65
CA VAL A 264 5.52 -5.64 -9.41
C VAL A 264 5.62 -4.77 -10.66
N ILE A 265 6.76 -4.82 -11.34
CA ILE A 265 6.98 -4.07 -12.59
C ILE A 265 6.12 -4.61 -13.71
N GLU A 266 6.03 -5.93 -13.91
CA GLU A 266 5.14 -6.56 -14.89
C GLU A 266 3.68 -6.10 -14.67
N THR A 267 3.22 -6.15 -13.42
CA THR A 267 1.89 -5.66 -13.04
C THR A 267 1.69 -4.16 -13.33
N ALA A 268 2.72 -3.34 -13.05
CA ALA A 268 2.66 -1.90 -13.31
C ALA A 268 2.60 -1.59 -14.82
N LEU A 269 3.36 -2.32 -15.64
CA LEU A 269 3.34 -2.20 -17.10
C LEU A 269 2.00 -2.63 -17.69
N GLU A 270 1.43 -3.76 -17.25
CA GLU A 270 0.12 -4.25 -17.69
C GLU A 270 -1.01 -3.26 -17.33
N GLN A 271 -0.90 -2.59 -16.22
CA GLN A 271 -1.85 -1.56 -15.78
C GLN A 271 -1.55 -0.17 -16.36
N VAL A 272 -0.49 -0.02 -17.15
CA VAL A 272 -0.04 1.26 -17.72
C VAL A 272 0.09 2.33 -16.64
N LYS A 273 0.68 1.96 -15.49
CA LYS A 273 0.97 2.92 -14.41
C LYS A 273 2.08 3.86 -14.84
N ALA A 274 1.98 5.13 -14.48
CA ALA A 274 3.05 6.09 -14.72
C ALA A 274 4.20 5.96 -13.71
N THR A 275 3.89 5.50 -12.50
CA THR A 275 4.87 5.37 -11.41
C THR A 275 4.59 4.13 -10.59
N THR A 276 5.64 3.50 -10.07
CA THR A 276 5.58 2.48 -9.03
C THR A 276 6.66 2.74 -8.00
N ASP A 277 6.43 2.31 -6.76
CA ASP A 277 7.30 2.56 -5.62
C ASP A 277 7.62 1.21 -4.97
N LEU A 278 8.85 0.75 -5.11
CA LEU A 278 9.30 -0.57 -4.66
C LEU A 278 9.19 -0.76 -3.14
N ASP A 279 9.26 0.34 -2.38
CA ASP A 279 9.13 0.27 -0.93
C ASP A 279 7.67 0.06 -0.51
N LYS A 280 6.74 0.79 -1.14
CA LYS A 280 5.29 0.62 -0.89
C LYS A 280 4.78 -0.74 -1.34
N GLU A 281 5.35 -1.30 -2.39
CA GLU A 281 5.02 -2.65 -2.88
C GLU A 281 5.78 -3.74 -2.11
N ALA A 282 6.50 -3.36 -1.04
CA ALA A 282 7.24 -4.24 -0.14
C ALA A 282 8.24 -5.16 -0.88
N CYS A 283 8.99 -4.60 -1.84
CA CYS A 283 10.02 -5.32 -2.59
C CYS A 283 11.35 -5.44 -1.86
N TYR A 284 11.51 -4.81 -0.70
CA TYR A 284 12.73 -4.88 0.11
C TYR A 284 12.63 -5.94 1.19
N GLU A 285 13.77 -6.60 1.48
CA GLU A 285 13.91 -7.34 2.73
C GLU A 285 13.89 -6.35 3.90
N ASN A 286 13.20 -6.71 4.96
CA ASN A 286 13.12 -5.90 6.17
C ASN A 286 13.83 -6.62 7.32
N ALA A 287 14.29 -5.85 8.32
CA ALA A 287 14.80 -6.42 9.55
C ALA A 287 13.72 -7.28 10.24
N GLU A 288 14.11 -8.44 10.77
CA GLU A 288 13.21 -9.33 11.49
C GLU A 288 12.87 -8.78 12.88
N ILE A 289 13.86 -8.13 13.53
CA ILE A 289 13.74 -7.58 14.87
C ILE A 289 13.91 -6.07 14.82
N THR A 290 12.84 -5.36 15.20
CA THR A 290 12.81 -3.89 15.25
C THR A 290 13.02 -3.39 16.68
N ALA A 291 13.44 -2.13 16.82
CA ALA A 291 13.65 -1.47 18.10
C ALA A 291 12.40 -1.45 18.99
N ASP A 292 11.22 -1.41 18.37
CA ASP A 292 9.92 -1.40 19.05
C ASP A 292 9.41 -2.83 19.38
N SER A 293 10.13 -3.86 18.95
CA SER A 293 9.72 -5.23 19.18
C SER A 293 9.77 -5.60 20.67
N LYS A 294 8.82 -6.42 21.09
CA LYS A 294 8.80 -6.95 22.47
C LYS A 294 10.09 -7.71 22.80
N GLU A 295 10.66 -8.37 21.80
CA GLU A 295 11.87 -9.15 21.98
C GLU A 295 13.05 -8.27 22.41
N ILE A 296 13.24 -7.12 21.76
CA ILE A 296 14.29 -6.16 22.12
C ILE A 296 14.04 -5.55 23.50
N ALA A 297 12.79 -5.22 23.82
CA ALA A 297 12.43 -4.70 25.13
C ALA A 297 12.74 -5.72 26.23
N ASP A 298 12.43 -6.99 26.02
CA ASP A 298 12.72 -8.08 26.97
C ASP A 298 14.24 -8.31 27.09
N ARG A 299 15.00 -8.27 25.98
CA ARG A 299 16.48 -8.35 25.96
C ARG A 299 17.12 -7.21 26.76
N LYS A 300 16.62 -5.98 26.56
CA LYS A 300 17.08 -4.79 27.31
C LYS A 300 16.82 -4.94 28.80
N LYS A 301 15.59 -5.29 29.17
CA LYS A 301 15.19 -5.49 30.56
C LYS A 301 16.04 -6.59 31.26
N ALA A 302 16.29 -7.68 30.55
CA ALA A 302 17.17 -8.73 31.06
C ALA A 302 18.60 -8.21 31.29
N LEU A 303 19.15 -7.42 30.34
CA LEU A 303 20.47 -6.81 30.49
C LEU A 303 20.53 -5.85 31.70
N GLU A 304 19.52 -5.00 31.86
CA GLU A 304 19.42 -4.07 33.00
C GLU A 304 19.47 -4.82 34.33
N THR A 305 18.89 -6.02 34.41
CA THR A 305 18.95 -6.87 35.62
C THR A 305 20.38 -7.29 35.92
N TYR A 306 21.18 -7.62 34.90
CA TYR A 306 22.61 -7.92 35.10
C TYR A 306 23.41 -6.67 35.50
N LEU A 307 23.15 -5.54 34.84
CA LEU A 307 23.85 -4.29 35.10
C LEU A 307 23.56 -3.70 36.48
N ALA A 308 22.41 -4.03 37.07
CA ALA A 308 22.08 -3.61 38.46
C ALA A 308 22.86 -4.36 39.52
N VAL A 309 23.58 -5.43 39.15
CA VAL A 309 24.34 -6.23 40.12
C VAL A 309 25.58 -5.48 40.60
N GLN A 310 25.77 -5.43 41.91
CA GLN A 310 26.97 -4.94 42.57
C GLN A 310 27.52 -6.00 43.52
N ILE A 311 28.78 -6.33 43.36
CA ILE A 311 29.46 -7.30 44.21
C ILE A 311 30.54 -6.56 45.01
N ASN A 312 30.31 -6.46 46.29
CA ASN A 312 31.30 -5.90 47.22
C ASN A 312 32.13 -7.04 47.83
N TYR A 313 33.39 -6.98 47.67
CA TYR A 313 34.30 -7.94 48.26
C TYR A 313 35.48 -7.22 48.91
N SER A 314 36.02 -7.80 49.99
CA SER A 314 37.13 -7.24 50.72
C SER A 314 38.31 -8.20 50.64
N ILE A 315 39.47 -7.64 50.30
CA ILE A 315 40.75 -8.35 50.30
C ILE A 315 41.67 -7.56 51.24
N ASP A 316 42.12 -8.23 52.27
CA ASP A 316 42.88 -7.65 53.37
C ASP A 316 42.08 -6.53 54.08
N ARG A 317 42.31 -5.29 53.90
CA ARG A 317 41.56 -4.16 54.47
C ARG A 317 40.98 -3.23 53.45
N VAL A 318 41.03 -3.65 52.16
CA VAL A 318 40.56 -2.86 51.05
C VAL A 318 39.25 -3.48 50.55
N THR A 319 38.22 -2.66 50.43
CA THR A 319 36.91 -3.07 49.84
C THR A 319 36.85 -2.62 48.40
N TRP A 320 36.42 -3.53 47.57
CA TRP A 320 36.24 -3.33 46.12
C TRP A 320 34.78 -3.53 45.74
N THR A 321 34.35 -2.76 44.78
CA THR A 321 33.04 -2.95 44.17
C THR A 321 33.22 -3.36 42.72
N LEU A 322 32.69 -4.52 42.37
CA LEU A 322 32.56 -4.97 40.99
C LEU A 322 31.14 -4.65 40.53
N ASP A 323 31.01 -3.72 39.63
CA ASP A 323 29.73 -3.22 39.10
C ASP A 323 29.75 -3.14 37.57
N ALA A 324 28.65 -2.64 37.00
CA ALA A 324 28.47 -2.51 35.56
C ALA A 324 29.57 -1.70 34.86
N SER A 325 30.23 -0.76 35.55
CA SER A 325 31.34 0.01 34.98
C SER A 325 32.54 -0.87 34.65
N THR A 326 32.70 -1.96 35.39
CA THR A 326 33.78 -2.93 35.22
C THR A 326 33.36 -4.07 34.29
N PHE A 327 32.24 -4.74 34.60
CA PHE A 327 31.86 -5.96 33.89
C PHE A 327 30.87 -5.75 32.73
N GLY A 328 30.28 -4.58 32.54
CA GLY A 328 29.29 -4.33 31.51
C GLY A 328 29.78 -4.70 30.11
N SER A 329 31.01 -4.34 29.77
CA SER A 329 31.64 -4.69 28.48
C SER A 329 31.94 -6.18 28.29
N TRP A 330 31.83 -6.98 29.34
CA TRP A 330 32.04 -8.43 29.27
C TRP A 330 30.80 -9.19 28.90
N LEU A 331 29.62 -8.54 28.94
CA LEU A 331 28.34 -9.14 28.57
C LEU A 331 28.19 -9.20 27.04
N TYR A 332 27.59 -10.27 26.57
CA TYR A 332 27.19 -10.45 25.21
C TYR A 332 25.93 -11.33 25.16
N TYR A 333 25.10 -11.11 24.14
CA TYR A 333 23.89 -11.89 23.95
C TYR A 333 24.16 -13.06 23.01
N ASP A 334 23.77 -14.25 23.39
CA ASP A 334 23.94 -15.46 22.57
C ASP A 334 22.88 -16.51 22.93
N ASN A 335 22.25 -17.09 21.90
CA ASN A 335 21.24 -18.14 22.04
C ASN A 335 20.14 -17.80 23.07
N GLY A 336 19.58 -16.60 22.99
CA GLY A 336 18.46 -16.18 23.83
C GLY A 336 18.86 -15.76 25.24
N LYS A 337 20.15 -15.66 25.58
CA LYS A 337 20.61 -15.34 26.95
C LYS A 337 21.83 -14.42 26.95
N TRP A 338 21.93 -13.58 27.96
CA TRP A 338 23.13 -12.82 28.26
C TRP A 338 24.17 -13.72 28.89
N LYS A 339 25.41 -13.63 28.44
CA LYS A 339 26.55 -14.41 28.88
C LYS A 339 27.74 -13.51 29.12
N PHE A 340 28.63 -13.95 30.01
CA PHE A 340 29.91 -13.27 30.24
C PHE A 340 31.01 -13.82 29.32
N LYS A 341 31.81 -12.94 28.77
CA LYS A 341 33.05 -13.29 28.03
C LYS A 341 34.03 -13.92 28.99
N LYS A 342 34.20 -15.23 28.93
CA LYS A 342 35.09 -16.00 29.82
C LYS A 342 36.50 -15.40 29.90
N LYS A 343 37.06 -14.98 28.75
CA LYS A 343 38.40 -14.35 28.72
C LYS A 343 38.48 -13.08 29.53
N SER A 344 37.47 -12.23 29.53
CA SER A 344 37.44 -10.96 30.30
C SER A 344 37.36 -11.23 31.79
N VAL A 345 36.50 -12.16 32.23
CA VAL A 345 36.42 -12.60 33.61
C VAL A 345 37.75 -13.16 34.09
N GLN A 346 38.38 -14.05 33.32
CA GLN A 346 39.68 -14.63 33.66
C GLN A 346 40.80 -13.57 33.74
N ALA A 347 40.79 -12.61 32.81
CA ALA A 347 41.77 -11.51 32.84
C ALA A 347 41.63 -10.68 34.12
N TYR A 348 40.38 -10.34 34.49
CA TYR A 348 40.12 -9.58 35.72
C TYR A 348 40.55 -10.34 36.98
N VAL A 349 40.19 -11.63 37.09
CA VAL A 349 40.59 -12.47 38.22
C VAL A 349 42.14 -12.61 38.31
N ARG A 350 42.79 -12.70 37.13
CA ARG A 350 44.27 -12.74 37.09
C ARG A 350 44.89 -11.42 37.61
N GLN A 351 44.32 -10.28 37.18
CA GLN A 351 44.79 -8.97 37.67
C GLN A 351 44.65 -8.85 39.21
N LEU A 352 43.53 -9.36 39.76
CA LEU A 352 43.37 -9.42 41.22
C LEU A 352 44.41 -10.32 41.88
N ALA A 353 44.67 -11.49 41.31
CA ALA A 353 45.68 -12.42 41.80
C ALA A 353 47.08 -11.80 41.79
N GLU A 354 47.49 -11.18 40.69
CA GLU A 354 48.78 -10.49 40.56
C GLU A 354 48.95 -9.36 41.60
N THR A 355 47.83 -8.73 42.01
CA THR A 355 47.86 -7.64 42.98
C THR A 355 47.84 -8.11 44.39
N TYR A 356 47.13 -9.19 44.74
CA TYR A 356 46.82 -9.57 46.11
C TYR A 356 47.36 -10.94 46.55
N ASP A 357 47.82 -11.76 45.60
CA ASP A 357 48.47 -13.02 45.99
C ASP A 357 49.83 -12.76 46.59
N THR A 358 50.00 -13.26 47.78
CA THR A 358 51.19 -13.04 48.52
C THR A 358 52.00 -14.33 48.77
N VAL A 359 51.48 -15.47 48.27
CA VAL A 359 52.24 -16.72 48.30
C VAL A 359 53.50 -16.58 47.44
N GLY A 360 54.65 -16.93 47.97
CA GLY A 360 55.92 -16.83 47.27
C GLY A 360 56.61 -15.47 47.33
N THR A 361 55.95 -14.42 47.92
CA THR A 361 56.59 -13.13 48.10
C THR A 361 57.40 -13.11 49.40
N THR A 362 58.54 -12.40 49.38
CA THR A 362 59.34 -12.17 50.59
C THR A 362 58.62 -11.19 51.48
N ARG A 363 58.48 -11.55 52.78
CA ARG A 363 57.85 -10.70 53.78
C ARG A 363 58.78 -10.53 54.95
N THR A 364 58.80 -9.35 55.48
CA THR A 364 59.59 -9.00 56.68
C THR A 364 58.67 -8.99 57.89
N PHE A 365 58.93 -9.84 58.86
CA PHE A 365 58.18 -9.90 60.09
C PHE A 365 59.08 -9.39 61.26
N GLN A 366 58.51 -8.60 62.13
CA GLN A 366 59.16 -8.27 63.38
C GLN A 366 58.81 -9.33 64.42
N THR A 367 59.85 -10.03 64.91
CA THR A 367 59.67 -11.02 65.97
C THR A 367 59.36 -10.35 67.30
N TYR A 368 58.83 -11.12 68.23
CA TYR A 368 58.56 -10.65 69.62
C TYR A 368 59.79 -10.02 70.30
N THR A 369 60.97 -10.45 69.93
CA THR A 369 62.20 -9.90 70.43
C THR A 369 62.70 -8.63 69.73
N GLY A 370 61.86 -8.06 68.82
CA GLY A 370 62.18 -6.86 68.03
C GLY A 370 63.12 -7.09 66.83
N ARG A 371 63.45 -8.33 66.49
CA ARG A 371 64.27 -8.70 65.34
C ARG A 371 63.46 -8.79 64.13
N TYR A 372 63.93 -8.27 63.03
CA TYR A 372 63.26 -8.46 61.70
C TYR A 372 63.79 -9.77 61.09
N VAL A 373 62.85 -10.56 60.60
CA VAL A 373 63.14 -11.81 59.87
C VAL A 373 62.44 -11.72 58.54
N GLU A 374 63.17 -12.02 57.46
CA GLU A 374 62.58 -12.16 56.13
C GLU A 374 62.18 -13.62 55.90
N GLU A 375 60.93 -13.83 55.56
CA GLU A 375 60.38 -15.14 55.19
C GLU A 375 60.02 -15.15 53.73
N THR A 376 60.63 -16.06 53.00
CA THR A 376 60.29 -16.30 51.55
C THR A 376 59.87 -17.75 51.42
N GLY A 377 58.56 -17.95 51.20
CA GLY A 377 58.16 -19.34 51.14
C GLY A 377 56.73 -19.49 50.60
N ASN A 378 56.44 -20.68 50.06
CA ASN A 378 55.17 -21.04 49.49
C ASN A 378 54.15 -21.57 50.51
N ARG A 379 54.43 -21.52 51.78
CA ARG A 379 53.58 -22.11 52.83
C ARG A 379 52.66 -21.10 53.49
N TYR A 380 52.95 -19.81 53.41
CA TYR A 380 52.21 -18.75 54.07
C TYR A 380 51.93 -17.65 53.09
N GLY A 381 50.69 -17.17 53.09
CA GLY A 381 50.21 -16.13 52.20
C GLY A 381 48.84 -16.42 51.62
N SER A 382 48.22 -15.42 50.98
CA SER A 382 47.02 -15.57 50.24
C SER A 382 47.31 -16.01 48.80
N VAL A 383 46.46 -16.84 48.24
CA VAL A 383 46.52 -17.27 46.85
C VAL A 383 45.09 -17.34 46.26
N SER A 384 44.95 -16.84 45.06
CA SER A 384 43.69 -16.90 44.31
C SER A 384 43.65 -18.17 43.46
N TYR A 385 42.63 -19.00 43.65
CA TYR A 385 42.38 -20.16 42.82
C TYR A 385 41.69 -19.72 41.51
N THR A 386 42.39 -19.02 40.65
CA THR A 386 41.85 -18.37 39.44
C THR A 386 41.17 -19.34 38.48
N HIS A 387 41.64 -20.59 38.40
CA HIS A 387 41.12 -21.63 37.54
C HIS A 387 39.78 -22.21 38.05
N LEU A 388 39.57 -22.26 39.37
CA LEU A 388 38.32 -22.77 39.96
C LEU A 388 37.24 -21.69 39.99
N ARG A 389 37.58 -20.45 40.39
CA ARG A 389 36.61 -19.35 40.49
C ARG A 389 36.05 -18.92 39.14
N ALA A 390 36.84 -18.98 38.08
CA ALA A 390 36.35 -18.68 36.73
C ALA A 390 35.32 -19.72 36.23
N HIS A 391 35.31 -20.93 36.73
CA HIS A 391 34.32 -21.96 36.40
C HIS A 391 33.04 -21.83 37.23
N GLU A 392 33.14 -21.51 38.52
CA GLU A 392 31.97 -21.42 39.44
C GLU A 392 31.08 -20.21 39.14
N THR A 393 31.65 -19.08 38.73
CA THR A 393 30.90 -17.86 38.41
C THR A 393 30.19 -17.93 37.06
N LEU A 394 30.55 -18.89 36.18
CA LEU A 394 29.96 -19.05 34.85
C LEU A 394 28.95 -20.20 34.74
N MET A 395 28.79 -21.00 35.79
CA MET A 395 27.90 -22.18 35.83
C MET A 395 26.59 -21.96 36.59
N ASN A 396 26.42 -20.81 37.23
CA ASN A 396 25.18 -20.36 37.87
C ASN A 396 24.63 -19.12 37.12
#